data_2cced2e62bb40194e47d2ecda4f5d9af
#
_entry.id   2cced2e62bb40194e47d2ecda4f5d9af
#
_cell.length_a   1.000
_cell.length_b   1.000
_cell.length_c   1.000
_cell.angle_alpha   90.00
_cell.angle_beta   90.00
_cell.angle_gamma   90.00
#
_symmetry.space_group_name_H-M   'P 1'
#
loop_
_entity.id
_entity.type
_entity.pdbx_description
1 polymer ?
#
loop_
_entity_poly.entity_id
_entity_poly.type
_entity_poly.pdbx_seq_one_letter_code
_entity_poly.pdbx_strand_id
1 'polypeptide(L)'
;MEDGTLRSREWTSNSSPRYWWHRLPGMDFVPPVYSDLAVEEWDIIRDWYAETDRSGLIGEAAVPLISTLHGFILGNRAARIVQLGTHAGYSTLLLGFALRRMNAQRGLFTLDIDAQMCSIARRWVERAGLQEFVRVAIGSSLDPGAVNSARDFVDGPPELVILDSSHEYRATLVELDLWYHALAAGGLLVVHDVSRFAQGFDLTGEGGVRRAFDEWRARNREAETFLLNGEAQSMDSPRAFYKDACGLGLIHKPTG
;
A
#
# COMPACT_ATOMS: atom_id res chain seq x y z
N MET A 1 11.84 10.48 -29.01
CA MET A 1 12.01 10.29 -27.56
C MET A 1 11.91 11.66 -26.93
N GLU A 2 10.68 12.09 -26.66
CA GLU A 2 10.45 13.31 -25.88
C GLU A 2 10.80 12.99 -24.43
N ASP A 3 11.66 13.81 -23.94
CA ASP A 3 12.46 13.69 -22.77
C ASP A 3 11.63 13.56 -21.49
N GLY A 4 11.58 12.37 -20.88
CA GLY A 4 10.96 12.15 -19.56
C GLY A 4 11.53 13.06 -18.46
N THR A 5 12.68 13.68 -18.70
CA THR A 5 13.32 14.66 -17.84
C THR A 5 12.53 15.98 -17.72
N LEU A 6 11.80 16.39 -18.76
CA LEU A 6 10.98 17.63 -18.72
C LEU A 6 9.75 17.47 -17.83
N ARG A 7 9.13 16.29 -17.82
CA ARG A 7 7.95 16.01 -16.98
C ARG A 7 8.32 15.86 -15.50
N SER A 8 9.46 15.24 -15.22
CA SER A 8 9.97 15.16 -13.85
C SER A 8 10.20 16.55 -13.25
N ARG A 9 10.67 17.53 -14.06
CA ARG A 9 10.87 18.91 -13.61
C ARG A 9 9.57 19.66 -13.36
N GLU A 10 8.54 19.44 -14.15
CA GLU A 10 7.22 20.06 -13.95
C GLU A 10 6.58 19.57 -12.64
N TRP A 11 6.70 18.29 -12.32
CA TRP A 11 6.23 17.75 -11.05
C TRP A 11 7.09 18.16 -9.87
N THR A 12 8.40 18.18 -9.99
CA THR A 12 9.31 18.65 -8.95
C THR A 12 9.18 20.15 -8.67
N SER A 13 8.72 20.94 -9.64
CA SER A 13 8.41 22.36 -9.47
C SER A 13 7.06 22.63 -8.81
N ASN A 14 6.17 21.63 -8.73
CA ASN A 14 4.90 21.79 -8.06
C ASN A 14 5.09 21.80 -6.55
N SER A 15 4.86 22.96 -5.95
CA SER A 15 5.05 23.20 -4.52
C SER A 15 3.97 22.64 -3.61
N SER A 16 3.05 21.83 -4.12
CA SER A 16 2.02 21.21 -3.29
C SER A 16 2.69 20.36 -2.19
N PRO A 17 2.44 20.63 -0.91
CA PRO A 17 3.03 19.90 0.20
C PRO A 17 2.57 18.42 0.22
N ARG A 18 1.61 18.06 -0.60
CA ARG A 18 1.08 16.72 -0.72
C ARG A 18 1.99 15.78 -1.51
N TYR A 19 2.81 16.32 -2.41
CA TYR A 19 3.79 15.52 -3.12
C TYR A 19 4.96 15.19 -2.19
N TRP A 20 5.01 13.98 -1.73
CA TRP A 20 5.90 13.49 -0.68
C TRP A 20 7.38 13.70 -0.95
N TRP A 21 7.82 13.57 -2.20
CA TRP A 21 9.22 13.81 -2.55
C TRP A 21 9.66 15.25 -2.31
N HIS A 22 8.75 16.24 -2.28
CA HIS A 22 9.09 17.61 -1.92
C HIS A 22 9.35 17.79 -0.42
N ARG A 23 8.91 16.86 0.39
CA ARG A 23 9.09 16.89 1.85
C ARG A 23 10.40 16.25 2.31
N LEU A 24 11.10 15.51 1.43
CA LEU A 24 12.34 14.84 1.76
C LEU A 24 13.52 15.75 1.43
N PRO A 25 14.27 16.25 2.44
CA PRO A 25 15.44 17.09 2.19
C PRO A 25 16.45 16.40 1.25
N GLY A 26 16.90 17.11 0.21
CA GLY A 26 17.86 16.60 -0.77
C GLY A 26 17.28 15.67 -1.82
N MET A 27 15.96 15.49 -1.91
CA MET A 27 15.35 14.77 -3.02
C MET A 27 15.17 15.73 -4.20
N ASP A 28 16.03 15.59 -5.18
CA ASP A 28 16.08 16.38 -6.43
C ASP A 28 15.74 15.54 -7.68
N PHE A 29 15.15 14.36 -7.48
CA PHE A 29 14.74 13.43 -8.53
C PHE A 29 13.34 12.90 -8.28
N VAL A 30 12.69 12.39 -9.32
CA VAL A 30 11.40 11.70 -9.21
C VAL A 30 11.66 10.21 -8.94
N PRO A 31 11.10 9.63 -7.86
CA PRO A 31 11.26 8.22 -7.57
C PRO A 31 10.80 7.32 -8.72
N PRO A 32 11.44 6.14 -8.94
CA PRO A 32 11.11 5.24 -10.06
C PRO A 32 9.64 4.86 -10.16
N VAL A 33 8.96 4.70 -9.03
CA VAL A 33 7.52 4.43 -9.01
C VAL A 33 6.68 5.47 -9.77
N TYR A 34 7.20 6.68 -9.93
CA TYR A 34 6.57 7.74 -10.73
C TYR A 34 7.28 7.99 -12.05
N SER A 35 8.61 7.97 -12.11
CA SER A 35 9.35 8.22 -13.35
C SER A 35 9.10 7.16 -14.42
N ASP A 36 8.72 5.97 -14.00
CA ASP A 36 8.37 4.85 -14.89
C ASP A 36 6.92 4.93 -15.42
N LEU A 37 6.13 5.88 -14.97
CA LEU A 37 4.75 6.05 -15.44
C LEU A 37 4.74 6.53 -16.90
N ALA A 38 3.88 5.90 -17.71
CA ALA A 38 3.55 6.42 -19.04
C ALA A 38 2.85 7.79 -18.92
N VAL A 39 2.78 8.52 -20.04
CA VAL A 39 2.14 9.84 -20.08
C VAL A 39 0.73 9.83 -19.53
N GLU A 40 -0.03 8.87 -20.01
CA GLU A 40 -1.45 8.69 -19.65
C GLU A 40 -1.61 8.30 -18.18
N GLU A 41 -0.67 7.51 -17.64
CA GLU A 41 -0.64 7.13 -16.22
C GLU A 41 -0.36 8.34 -15.33
N TRP A 42 0.57 9.20 -15.75
CA TRP A 42 0.85 10.48 -15.10
C TRP A 42 -0.37 11.38 -15.06
N ASP A 43 -1.08 11.51 -16.17
CA ASP A 43 -2.29 12.32 -16.27
C ASP A 43 -3.37 11.79 -15.30
N ILE A 44 -3.52 10.47 -15.19
CA ILE A 44 -4.42 9.84 -14.22
C ILE A 44 -4.04 10.20 -12.79
N ILE A 45 -2.77 10.04 -12.40
CA ILE A 45 -2.32 10.35 -11.03
C ILE A 45 -2.46 11.84 -10.71
N ARG A 46 -2.13 12.73 -11.64
CA ARG A 46 -2.31 14.17 -11.48
C ARG A 46 -3.77 14.55 -11.28
N ASP A 47 -4.66 13.99 -12.09
CA ASP A 47 -6.09 14.26 -12.01
C ASP A 47 -6.69 13.67 -10.73
N TRP A 48 -6.19 12.50 -10.29
CA TRP A 48 -6.55 11.89 -9.01
C TRP A 48 -6.19 12.83 -7.84
N TYR A 49 -4.97 13.38 -7.83
CA TYR A 49 -4.56 14.36 -6.82
C TYR A 49 -5.46 15.60 -6.84
N ALA A 50 -5.72 16.15 -8.03
CA ALA A 50 -6.56 17.35 -8.17
C ALA A 50 -8.00 17.12 -7.67
N GLU A 51 -8.57 15.94 -7.88
CA GLU A 51 -9.91 15.59 -7.39
C GLU A 51 -9.92 15.39 -5.89
N THR A 52 -8.98 14.61 -5.37
CA THR A 52 -8.93 14.29 -3.94
C THR A 52 -8.53 15.50 -3.09
N ASP A 53 -7.74 16.44 -3.62
CA ASP A 53 -7.48 17.74 -2.97
C ASP A 53 -8.77 18.55 -2.80
N ARG A 54 -9.57 18.68 -3.87
CA ARG A 54 -10.84 19.38 -3.81
C ARG A 54 -11.85 18.77 -2.85
N SER A 55 -11.77 17.45 -2.67
CA SER A 55 -12.69 16.69 -1.82
C SER A 55 -12.17 16.51 -0.39
N GLY A 56 -10.94 16.98 -0.08
CA GLY A 56 -10.32 16.80 1.23
C GLY A 56 -9.97 15.34 1.56
N LEU A 57 -9.88 14.47 0.56
CA LEU A 57 -9.54 13.05 0.72
C LEU A 57 -8.02 12.88 0.75
N ILE A 58 -7.44 13.12 1.91
CA ILE A 58 -6.00 12.98 2.18
C ILE A 58 -5.78 11.69 2.96
N GLY A 59 -4.72 10.95 2.68
CA GLY A 59 -4.40 9.68 3.35
C GLY A 59 -3.70 8.70 2.40
N GLU A 60 -3.07 9.23 1.34
CA GLU A 60 -2.28 8.41 0.43
C GLU A 60 -1.01 7.88 1.11
N ALA A 61 -0.67 6.64 0.75
CA ALA A 61 0.54 5.97 1.21
C ALA A 61 1.81 6.77 0.85
N ALA A 62 2.76 6.79 1.77
CA ALA A 62 4.02 7.51 1.60
C ALA A 62 4.90 6.90 0.49
N VAL A 63 5.74 7.74 -0.14
CA VAL A 63 6.66 7.32 -1.20
C VAL A 63 7.56 6.14 -0.80
N PRO A 64 8.14 6.09 0.42
CA PRO A 64 8.95 4.94 0.82
C PRO A 64 8.18 3.62 0.80
N LEU A 65 6.93 3.61 1.27
CA LEU A 65 6.08 2.42 1.22
C LEU A 65 5.81 1.99 -0.23
N ILE A 66 5.32 2.92 -1.04
CA ILE A 66 4.97 2.63 -2.44
C ILE A 66 6.20 2.19 -3.25
N SER A 67 7.37 2.82 -3.05
CA SER A 67 8.61 2.40 -3.71
C SER A 67 9.06 1.01 -3.29
N THR A 68 8.88 0.65 -2.01
CA THR A 68 9.17 -0.69 -1.50
C THR A 68 8.25 -1.73 -2.11
N LEU A 69 6.94 -1.46 -2.16
CA LEU A 69 5.96 -2.34 -2.78
C LEU A 69 6.23 -2.50 -4.29
N HIS A 70 6.51 -1.41 -4.98
CA HIS A 70 6.87 -1.43 -6.40
C HIS A 70 8.10 -2.32 -6.66
N GLY A 71 9.15 -2.19 -5.81
CA GLY A 71 10.34 -3.04 -5.89
C GLY A 71 10.03 -4.52 -5.62
N PHE A 72 9.22 -4.85 -4.63
CA PHE A 72 8.81 -6.23 -4.36
C PHE A 72 8.01 -6.82 -5.52
N ILE A 73 7.08 -6.08 -6.08
CA ILE A 73 6.20 -6.56 -7.15
C ILE A 73 7.00 -6.78 -8.43
N LEU A 74 7.66 -5.75 -8.94
CA LEU A 74 8.39 -5.85 -10.20
C LEU A 74 9.66 -6.70 -10.09
N GLY A 75 10.40 -6.56 -8.97
CA GLY A 75 11.66 -7.28 -8.74
C GLY A 75 11.49 -8.78 -8.54
N ASN A 76 10.34 -9.22 -8.02
CA ASN A 76 10.03 -10.64 -7.79
C ASN A 76 8.91 -11.17 -8.69
N ARG A 77 8.36 -10.32 -9.58
CA ARG A 77 7.21 -10.67 -10.42
C ARG A 77 6.00 -11.19 -9.62
N ALA A 78 5.74 -10.59 -8.46
CA ALA A 78 4.57 -10.94 -7.66
C ALA A 78 3.30 -10.54 -8.41
N ALA A 79 2.41 -11.51 -8.65
CA ALA A 79 1.23 -11.35 -9.51
C ALA A 79 -0.09 -11.64 -8.79
N ARG A 80 -0.06 -12.16 -7.56
CA ARG A 80 -1.24 -12.42 -6.73
C ARG A 80 -1.18 -11.57 -5.47
N ILE A 81 -1.79 -10.40 -5.55
CA ILE A 81 -1.68 -9.36 -4.53
C ILE A 81 -3.04 -9.08 -3.90
N VAL A 82 -3.06 -8.94 -2.59
CA VAL A 82 -4.22 -8.45 -1.85
C VAL A 82 -3.84 -7.18 -1.09
N GLN A 83 -4.66 -6.16 -1.19
CA GLN A 83 -4.53 -4.92 -0.43
C GLN A 83 -5.75 -4.74 0.48
N LEU A 84 -5.50 -4.59 1.77
CA LEU A 84 -6.49 -4.29 2.79
C LEU A 84 -6.42 -2.80 3.08
N GLY A 85 -7.54 -2.08 2.85
CA GLY A 85 -7.59 -0.62 2.83
C GLY A 85 -7.31 -0.07 1.43
N THR A 86 -8.39 0.34 0.77
CA THR A 86 -8.34 0.90 -0.59
C THR A 86 -8.28 2.43 -0.55
N HIS A 87 -9.01 3.02 0.40
CA HIS A 87 -9.26 4.46 0.47
C HIS A 87 -9.66 4.99 -0.92
N ALA A 88 -9.21 6.18 -1.33
CA ALA A 88 -9.52 6.76 -2.64
C ALA A 88 -8.76 6.13 -3.83
N GLY A 89 -7.97 5.06 -3.61
CA GLY A 89 -7.37 4.24 -4.66
C GLY A 89 -5.98 4.65 -5.13
N TYR A 90 -5.24 5.49 -4.41
CA TYR A 90 -3.90 5.93 -4.81
C TYR A 90 -2.92 4.79 -5.02
N SER A 91 -2.66 4.01 -3.97
CA SER A 91 -1.80 2.83 -4.04
C SER A 91 -2.33 1.79 -5.03
N THR A 92 -3.64 1.60 -5.06
CA THR A 92 -4.33 0.71 -6.01
C THR A 92 -4.00 1.04 -7.47
N LEU A 93 -3.98 2.32 -7.85
CA LEU A 93 -3.61 2.75 -9.20
C LEU A 93 -2.15 2.44 -9.50
N LEU A 94 -1.22 2.81 -8.63
CA LEU A 94 0.22 2.59 -8.84
C LEU A 94 0.56 1.09 -8.92
N LEU A 95 -0.04 0.27 -8.06
CA LEU A 95 0.10 -1.19 -8.12
C LEU A 95 -0.53 -1.77 -9.40
N GLY A 96 -1.69 -1.26 -9.80
CA GLY A 96 -2.36 -1.65 -11.04
C GLY A 96 -1.51 -1.35 -12.28
N PHE A 97 -0.82 -0.21 -12.32
CA PHE A 97 0.11 0.11 -13.41
C PHE A 97 1.31 -0.86 -13.44
N ALA A 98 1.86 -1.23 -12.29
CA ALA A 98 2.91 -2.23 -12.22
C ALA A 98 2.45 -3.60 -12.74
N LEU A 99 1.24 -4.04 -12.37
CA LEU A 99 0.64 -5.29 -12.86
C LEU A 99 0.38 -5.25 -14.37
N ARG A 100 -0.07 -4.13 -14.91
CA ARG A 100 -0.25 -3.94 -16.36
C ARG A 100 1.08 -4.10 -17.11
N ARG A 101 2.18 -3.52 -16.61
CA ARG A 101 3.52 -3.71 -17.20
C ARG A 101 3.97 -5.16 -17.23
N MET A 102 3.62 -5.92 -16.21
CA MET A 102 3.90 -7.37 -16.13
C MET A 102 2.92 -8.23 -16.91
N ASN A 103 1.84 -7.65 -17.47
CA ASN A 103 0.70 -8.37 -18.05
C ASN A 103 0.08 -9.37 -17.06
N ALA A 104 0.05 -9.01 -15.77
CA ALA A 104 -0.49 -9.83 -14.69
C ALA A 104 -1.98 -9.52 -14.48
N GLN A 105 -2.83 -10.04 -15.36
CA GLN A 105 -4.29 -9.90 -15.25
C GLN A 105 -4.79 -10.52 -13.94
N ARG A 106 -5.88 -9.93 -13.37
CA ARG A 106 -6.46 -10.34 -12.09
C ARG A 106 -5.45 -10.35 -10.94
N GLY A 107 -4.45 -9.45 -11.00
CA GLY A 107 -3.29 -9.48 -10.11
C GLY A 107 -3.50 -8.78 -8.77
N LEU A 108 -4.45 -7.83 -8.65
CA LEU A 108 -4.71 -7.09 -7.42
C LEU A 108 -6.18 -7.17 -7.01
N PHE A 109 -6.43 -7.80 -5.88
CA PHE A 109 -7.70 -7.68 -5.17
C PHE A 109 -7.53 -6.67 -4.02
N THR A 110 -8.32 -5.59 -4.02
CA THR A 110 -8.32 -4.63 -2.92
C THR A 110 -9.72 -4.49 -2.34
N LEU A 111 -9.82 -4.28 -1.04
CA LEU A 111 -11.10 -4.10 -0.36
C LEU A 111 -11.04 -2.98 0.67
N ASP A 112 -12.20 -2.37 0.87
CA ASP A 112 -12.43 -1.36 1.89
C ASP A 112 -13.85 -1.51 2.44
N ILE A 113 -14.05 -1.17 3.69
CA ILE A 113 -15.38 -1.18 4.32
C ILE A 113 -16.21 0.02 3.86
N ASP A 114 -15.57 1.10 3.44
CA ASP A 114 -16.22 2.32 2.98
C ASP A 114 -16.64 2.20 1.52
N ALA A 115 -17.96 2.09 1.31
CA ALA A 115 -18.55 1.98 -0.03
C ALA A 115 -18.30 3.23 -0.89
N GLN A 116 -18.18 4.42 -0.30
CA GLN A 116 -17.90 5.65 -1.03
C GLN A 116 -16.44 5.65 -1.53
N MET A 117 -15.49 5.28 -0.70
CA MET A 117 -14.09 5.14 -1.09
C MET A 117 -13.93 4.09 -2.20
N CYS A 118 -14.57 2.92 -2.04
CA CYS A 118 -14.59 1.90 -3.10
C CYS A 118 -15.19 2.41 -4.42
N SER A 119 -16.24 3.22 -4.37
CA SER A 119 -16.84 3.82 -5.57
C SER A 119 -15.87 4.77 -6.28
N ILE A 120 -15.16 5.60 -5.52
CA ILE A 120 -14.14 6.51 -6.06
C ILE A 120 -13.01 5.70 -6.69
N ALA A 121 -12.47 4.72 -5.97
CA ALA A 121 -11.37 3.88 -6.44
C ALA A 121 -11.76 3.11 -7.73
N ARG A 122 -12.97 2.53 -7.80
CA ARG A 122 -13.47 1.85 -9.00
C ARG A 122 -13.50 2.77 -10.21
N ARG A 123 -14.03 3.98 -10.06
CA ARG A 123 -14.08 4.96 -11.15
C ARG A 123 -12.68 5.30 -11.66
N TRP A 124 -11.71 5.43 -10.77
CA TRP A 124 -10.32 5.68 -11.14
C TRP A 124 -9.66 4.48 -11.81
N VAL A 125 -9.91 3.27 -11.33
CA VAL A 125 -9.48 2.02 -11.96
C VAL A 125 -10.05 1.90 -13.39
N GLU A 126 -11.34 2.22 -13.58
CA GLU A 126 -11.98 2.24 -14.88
C GLU A 126 -11.36 3.30 -15.81
N ARG A 127 -11.20 4.52 -15.32
CA ARG A 127 -10.59 5.62 -16.08
C ARG A 127 -9.14 5.32 -16.50
N ALA A 128 -8.40 4.56 -15.67
CA ALA A 128 -7.03 4.13 -15.94
C ALA A 128 -6.94 2.89 -16.86
N GLY A 129 -8.07 2.27 -17.22
CA GLY A 129 -8.10 1.04 -18.02
C GLY A 129 -7.47 -0.16 -17.29
N LEU A 130 -7.70 -0.26 -15.96
CA LEU A 130 -7.08 -1.28 -15.11
C LEU A 130 -8.06 -2.40 -14.69
N GLN A 131 -9.27 -2.48 -15.24
CA GLN A 131 -10.31 -3.42 -14.79
C GLN A 131 -9.93 -4.89 -14.96
N GLU A 132 -9.07 -5.20 -15.91
CA GLU A 132 -8.56 -6.56 -16.11
C GLU A 132 -7.51 -6.96 -15.07
N PHE A 133 -6.87 -5.99 -14.42
CA PHE A 133 -5.78 -6.20 -13.48
C PHE A 133 -6.19 -6.07 -12.03
N VAL A 134 -7.21 -5.24 -11.75
CA VAL A 134 -7.59 -4.80 -10.41
C VAL A 134 -9.07 -5.03 -10.16
N ARG A 135 -9.39 -5.61 -9.01
CA ARG A 135 -10.75 -5.64 -8.46
C ARG A 135 -10.82 -4.85 -7.16
N VAL A 136 -11.74 -3.88 -7.10
CA VAL A 136 -12.07 -3.16 -5.86
C VAL A 136 -13.35 -3.76 -5.27
N ALA A 137 -13.29 -4.30 -4.07
CA ALA A 137 -14.42 -4.90 -3.35
C ALA A 137 -14.85 -4.03 -2.16
N ILE A 138 -16.15 -4.05 -1.84
CA ILE A 138 -16.66 -3.51 -0.58
C ILE A 138 -16.75 -4.67 0.40
N GLY A 139 -16.13 -4.54 1.57
CA GLY A 139 -16.17 -5.57 2.58
C GLY A 139 -15.20 -5.32 3.73
N SER A 140 -15.34 -6.13 4.77
CA SER A 140 -14.44 -6.10 5.91
C SER A 140 -13.25 -7.02 5.67
N SER A 141 -12.05 -6.52 5.96
CA SER A 141 -10.80 -7.30 5.98
C SER A 141 -10.78 -8.38 7.07
N LEU A 142 -11.72 -8.30 8.00
CA LEU A 142 -11.91 -9.27 9.10
C LEU A 142 -12.81 -10.45 8.71
N ASP A 143 -13.45 -10.40 7.52
CA ASP A 143 -14.36 -11.44 7.05
C ASP A 143 -13.58 -12.57 6.36
N PRO A 144 -13.66 -13.83 6.83
CA PRO A 144 -13.11 -14.98 6.12
C PRO A 144 -13.63 -15.14 4.68
N GLY A 145 -14.85 -14.65 4.39
CA GLY A 145 -15.41 -14.62 3.04
C GLY A 145 -14.64 -13.72 2.08
N ALA A 146 -14.02 -12.67 2.60
CA ALA A 146 -13.14 -11.80 1.82
C ALA A 146 -11.88 -12.53 1.33
N VAL A 147 -11.31 -13.43 2.15
CA VAL A 147 -10.18 -14.28 1.75
C VAL A 147 -10.54 -15.16 0.56
N ASN A 148 -11.70 -15.82 0.61
CA ASN A 148 -12.16 -16.67 -0.50
C ASN A 148 -12.36 -15.84 -1.77
N SER A 149 -13.01 -14.68 -1.66
CA SER A 149 -13.23 -13.76 -2.78
C SER A 149 -11.92 -13.27 -3.40
N ALA A 150 -10.91 -12.99 -2.56
CA ALA A 150 -9.59 -12.59 -3.01
C ALA A 150 -8.89 -13.74 -3.76
N ARG A 151 -8.85 -14.94 -3.16
CA ARG A 151 -8.23 -16.13 -3.76
C ARG A 151 -8.87 -16.52 -5.10
N ASP A 152 -10.19 -16.42 -5.19
CA ASP A 152 -10.93 -16.68 -6.43
C ASP A 152 -10.58 -15.65 -7.50
N PHE A 153 -10.37 -14.39 -7.12
CA PHE A 153 -10.01 -13.36 -8.08
C PHE A 153 -8.57 -13.47 -8.54
N VAL A 154 -7.59 -13.62 -7.64
CA VAL A 154 -6.17 -13.67 -8.01
C VAL A 154 -5.71 -15.08 -8.43
N ASP A 155 -6.64 -16.05 -8.55
CA ASP A 155 -6.39 -17.42 -8.97
C ASP A 155 -5.40 -18.18 -8.06
N GLY A 156 -5.66 -18.15 -6.77
CA GLY A 156 -4.90 -18.90 -5.77
C GLY A 156 -4.54 -18.14 -4.52
N PRO A 157 -3.68 -18.71 -3.64
CA PRO A 157 -3.20 -18.01 -2.47
C PRO A 157 -2.41 -16.76 -2.84
N PRO A 158 -2.61 -15.61 -2.17
CA PRO A 158 -1.85 -14.41 -2.44
C PRO A 158 -0.36 -14.60 -2.13
N GLU A 159 0.50 -14.03 -2.97
CA GLU A 159 1.95 -13.97 -2.78
C GLU A 159 2.36 -12.77 -1.95
N LEU A 160 1.58 -11.69 -2.05
CA LEU A 160 1.78 -10.46 -1.32
C LEU A 160 0.45 -10.00 -0.73
N VAL A 161 0.42 -9.75 0.57
CA VAL A 161 -0.70 -9.08 1.26
C VAL A 161 -0.20 -7.77 1.83
N ILE A 162 -0.93 -6.68 1.58
CA ILE A 162 -0.64 -5.34 2.07
C ILE A 162 -1.71 -4.99 3.09
N LEU A 163 -1.34 -4.82 4.35
CA LEU A 163 -2.20 -4.46 5.46
C LEU A 163 -2.02 -2.97 5.75
N ASP A 164 -2.99 -2.18 5.31
CA ASP A 164 -3.05 -0.72 5.44
C ASP A 164 -4.53 -0.28 5.59
N SER A 165 -5.26 -0.92 6.52
CA SER A 165 -6.70 -0.82 6.66
C SER A 165 -7.12 -0.18 7.98
N SER A 166 -7.36 -0.99 9.01
CA SER A 166 -7.70 -0.53 10.34
C SER A 166 -6.45 -0.26 11.16
N HIS A 167 -6.43 0.87 11.86
CA HIS A 167 -5.34 1.19 12.78
C HIS A 167 -5.60 0.67 14.19
N GLU A 168 -6.73 -0.02 14.42
CA GLU A 168 -7.12 -0.53 15.73
C GLU A 168 -6.40 -1.84 16.06
N TYR A 169 -5.90 -1.94 17.28
CA TYR A 169 -5.15 -3.10 17.78
C TYR A 169 -5.88 -4.44 17.55
N ARG A 170 -7.17 -4.54 17.95
CA ARG A 170 -7.90 -5.81 17.87
C ARG A 170 -8.21 -6.22 16.43
N ALA A 171 -8.58 -5.27 15.60
CA ALA A 171 -8.85 -5.52 14.20
C ALA A 171 -7.57 -6.00 13.50
N THR A 172 -6.44 -5.31 13.72
CA THR A 172 -5.15 -5.69 13.15
C THR A 172 -4.70 -7.09 13.58
N LEU A 173 -4.93 -7.50 14.85
CA LEU A 173 -4.63 -8.87 15.26
C LEU A 173 -5.40 -9.93 14.46
N VAL A 174 -6.68 -9.69 14.22
CA VAL A 174 -7.52 -10.60 13.42
C VAL A 174 -7.05 -10.62 11.97
N GLU A 175 -6.72 -9.46 11.40
CA GLU A 175 -6.19 -9.36 10.03
C GLU A 175 -4.86 -10.12 9.89
N LEU A 176 -3.94 -9.93 10.82
CA LEU A 176 -2.65 -10.64 10.81
C LEU A 176 -2.84 -12.15 10.83
N ASP A 177 -3.68 -12.69 11.72
CA ASP A 177 -3.95 -14.12 11.77
C ASP A 177 -4.62 -14.62 10.49
N LEU A 178 -5.69 -13.95 10.06
CA LEU A 178 -6.49 -14.38 8.92
C LEU A 178 -5.68 -14.37 7.61
N TRP A 179 -4.98 -13.27 7.33
CA TRP A 179 -4.29 -13.09 6.07
C TRP A 179 -2.93 -13.77 6.02
N TYR A 180 -2.25 -13.96 7.15
CA TYR A 180 -1.06 -14.83 7.21
C TYR A 180 -1.40 -16.29 6.87
N HIS A 181 -2.52 -16.80 7.37
CA HIS A 181 -2.95 -18.16 7.01
C HIS A 181 -3.35 -18.27 5.53
N ALA A 182 -3.92 -17.22 4.97
CA ALA A 182 -4.31 -17.15 3.57
C ALA A 182 -3.12 -17.07 2.60
N LEU A 183 -1.99 -16.51 3.06
CA LEU A 183 -0.78 -16.26 2.28
C LEU A 183 -0.19 -17.54 1.71
N ALA A 184 0.34 -17.50 0.50
CA ALA A 184 1.10 -18.59 -0.09
C ALA A 184 2.33 -18.95 0.77
N ALA A 185 2.79 -20.20 0.71
CA ALA A 185 4.10 -20.55 1.23
C ALA A 185 5.19 -19.74 0.49
N GLY A 186 6.14 -19.15 1.22
CA GLY A 186 7.11 -18.20 0.68
C GLY A 186 6.54 -16.79 0.39
N GLY A 187 5.28 -16.54 0.73
CA GLY A 187 4.65 -15.23 0.52
C GLY A 187 5.03 -14.19 1.58
N LEU A 188 4.74 -12.94 1.29
CA LEU A 188 5.06 -11.79 2.13
C LEU A 188 3.80 -11.02 2.54
N LEU A 189 3.67 -10.72 3.83
CA LEU A 189 2.69 -9.78 4.35
C LEU A 189 3.42 -8.50 4.75
N VAL A 190 2.98 -7.38 4.19
CA VAL A 190 3.50 -6.03 4.45
C VAL A 190 2.50 -5.31 5.33
N VAL A 191 2.95 -4.79 6.47
CA VAL A 191 2.12 -4.12 7.47
C VAL A 191 2.58 -2.67 7.59
N HIS A 192 1.69 -1.73 7.31
CA HIS A 192 1.94 -0.31 7.52
C HIS A 192 1.60 0.11 8.96
N ASP A 193 1.96 1.33 9.35
CA ASP A 193 1.62 1.94 10.65
C ASP A 193 2.14 1.22 11.90
N VAL A 194 3.27 0.52 11.77
CA VAL A 194 3.88 -0.26 12.86
C VAL A 194 4.81 0.56 13.77
N SER A 195 4.81 1.89 13.68
CA SER A 195 5.65 2.75 14.52
C SER A 195 4.94 3.18 15.80
N ARG A 196 5.71 3.74 16.76
CA ARG A 196 5.14 4.41 17.93
C ARG A 196 4.39 5.69 17.56
N PHE A 197 4.81 6.39 16.52
CA PHE A 197 4.09 7.54 15.98
C PHE A 197 2.69 7.15 15.50
N ALA A 198 2.59 6.08 14.73
CA ALA A 198 1.33 5.60 14.18
C ALA A 198 0.36 5.00 15.23
N GLN A 199 0.83 4.68 16.45
CA GLN A 199 -0.06 4.31 17.54
C GLN A 199 -1.12 5.38 17.84
N GLY A 200 -0.84 6.65 17.53
CA GLY A 200 -1.79 7.75 17.66
C GLY A 200 -2.98 7.68 16.70
N PHE A 201 -2.94 6.81 15.68
CA PHE A 201 -4.07 6.59 14.76
C PHE A 201 -5.11 5.63 15.33
N ASP A 202 -4.76 4.87 16.35
CA ASP A 202 -5.69 3.99 17.06
C ASP A 202 -6.59 4.80 17.99
N LEU A 203 -7.82 5.06 17.54
CA LEU A 203 -8.81 5.82 18.32
C LEU A 203 -9.31 5.08 19.56
N THR A 204 -9.06 3.77 19.66
CA THR A 204 -9.40 2.98 20.86
C THR A 204 -8.40 3.17 21.99
N GLY A 205 -7.17 3.62 21.66
CA GLY A 205 -6.07 3.78 22.61
C GLY A 205 -5.48 2.45 23.09
N GLU A 206 -5.78 1.33 22.45
CA GLU A 206 -5.27 0.00 22.82
C GLU A 206 -3.84 -0.27 22.28
N GLY A 207 -3.24 0.66 21.52
CA GLY A 207 -1.84 0.60 21.07
C GLY A 207 -1.65 0.23 19.61
N GLY A 208 -2.72 0.14 18.86
CA GLY A 208 -2.77 0.10 17.41
C GLY A 208 -2.02 -1.04 16.73
N VAL A 209 -1.68 -0.80 15.48
CA VAL A 209 -0.98 -1.76 14.62
C VAL A 209 0.36 -2.21 15.22
N ARG A 210 1.09 -1.29 15.85
CA ARG A 210 2.37 -1.63 16.49
C ARG A 210 2.22 -2.70 17.56
N ARG A 211 1.29 -2.54 18.48
CA ARG A 211 1.05 -3.53 19.53
C ARG A 211 0.59 -4.86 18.94
N ALA A 212 -0.29 -4.81 17.95
CA ALA A 212 -0.78 -6.02 17.27
C ALA A 212 0.38 -6.78 16.62
N PHE A 213 1.25 -6.09 15.89
CA PHE A 213 2.42 -6.68 15.25
C PHE A 213 3.39 -7.30 16.27
N ASP A 214 3.71 -6.59 17.37
CA ASP A 214 4.61 -7.10 18.41
C ASP A 214 4.03 -8.34 19.11
N GLU A 215 2.73 -8.35 19.42
CA GLU A 215 2.06 -9.48 20.04
C GLU A 215 1.96 -10.67 19.08
N TRP A 216 1.58 -10.41 17.82
CA TRP A 216 1.45 -11.45 16.81
C TRP A 216 2.78 -12.17 16.57
N ARG A 217 3.89 -11.44 16.35
CA ARG A 217 5.21 -12.04 16.11
C ARG A 217 5.75 -12.80 17.33
N ALA A 218 5.37 -12.38 18.54
CA ALA A 218 5.77 -13.11 19.77
C ALA A 218 5.11 -14.48 19.87
N ARG A 219 3.92 -14.64 19.29
CA ARG A 219 3.16 -15.92 19.24
C ARG A 219 3.54 -16.79 18.03
N ASN A 220 3.95 -16.19 16.92
CA ASN A 220 4.23 -16.87 15.65
C ASN A 220 5.74 -16.84 15.34
N ARG A 221 6.53 -17.50 16.17
CA ARG A 221 8.00 -17.45 16.09
C ARG A 221 8.60 -18.16 14.90
N GLU A 222 7.84 -18.97 14.20
CA GLU A 222 8.19 -19.60 12.94
C GLU A 222 8.17 -18.63 11.76
N ALA A 223 7.43 -17.54 11.86
CA ALA A 223 7.40 -16.51 10.84
C ALA A 223 8.65 -15.62 10.93
N GLU A 224 9.27 -15.36 9.80
CA GLU A 224 10.36 -14.39 9.71
C GLU A 224 9.78 -12.97 9.70
N THR A 225 10.16 -12.17 10.69
CA THR A 225 9.62 -10.80 10.82
C THR A 225 10.72 -9.75 10.81
N PHE A 226 10.45 -8.63 10.19
CA PHE A 226 11.33 -7.47 10.16
C PHE A 226 10.54 -6.18 10.42
N LEU A 227 11.17 -5.20 11.07
CA LEU A 227 10.53 -3.95 11.46
C LEU A 227 11.43 -2.76 11.12
N LEU A 228 10.95 -1.86 10.27
CA LEU A 228 11.59 -0.58 9.94
C LEU A 228 10.87 0.56 10.64
N ASN A 229 11.63 1.47 11.23
CA ASN A 229 11.14 2.67 11.92
C ASN A 229 10.11 2.42 13.04
N GLY A 230 10.06 1.24 13.61
CA GLY A 230 9.11 0.94 14.69
C GLY A 230 9.21 1.88 15.90
N GLU A 231 10.35 2.51 16.14
CA GLU A 231 10.59 3.44 17.26
C GLU A 231 10.39 4.91 16.88
N ALA A 232 10.00 5.23 15.64
CA ALA A 232 9.70 6.61 15.22
C ALA A 232 8.57 7.20 16.09
N GLN A 233 8.78 8.42 16.61
CA GLN A 233 7.86 9.11 17.52
C GLN A 233 7.21 10.35 16.89
N SER A 234 7.70 10.79 15.72
CA SER A 234 7.19 11.97 15.02
C SER A 234 7.42 11.84 13.53
N MET A 235 6.71 12.66 12.75
CA MET A 235 6.91 12.81 11.30
C MET A 235 8.34 13.26 10.94
N ASP A 236 9.02 13.97 11.84
CA ASP A 236 10.37 14.45 11.62
C ASP A 236 11.40 13.38 12.01
N SER A 237 11.68 12.48 11.10
CA SER A 237 12.77 11.51 11.27
C SER A 237 13.83 11.67 10.18
N PRO A 238 14.51 12.83 10.09
CA PRO A 238 15.48 13.13 9.02
C PRO A 238 16.70 12.20 9.04
N ARG A 239 16.95 11.50 10.15
CA ARG A 239 18.07 10.56 10.34
C ARG A 239 17.74 9.11 10.01
N ALA A 240 16.46 8.74 9.86
CA ALA A 240 16.10 7.39 9.51
C ALA A 240 16.41 7.09 8.04
N PHE A 241 16.90 5.89 7.77
CA PHE A 241 17.10 5.42 6.38
C PHE A 241 15.76 5.31 5.65
N TYR A 242 14.79 4.65 6.28
CA TYR A 242 13.42 4.58 5.79
C TYR A 242 12.67 5.85 6.19
N LYS A 243 12.28 6.67 5.21
CA LYS A 243 11.75 8.03 5.43
C LYS A 243 10.25 8.09 5.72
N ASP A 244 9.62 6.98 6.06
CA ASP A 244 8.24 6.93 6.49
C ASP A 244 8.18 6.77 8.01
N ALA A 245 7.62 7.78 8.68
CA ALA A 245 7.48 7.79 10.14
C ALA A 245 6.44 6.78 10.64
N CYS A 246 5.52 6.34 9.79
CA CYS A 246 4.51 5.35 10.15
C CYS A 246 5.11 3.95 10.35
N GLY A 247 6.30 3.72 9.78
CA GLY A 247 7.00 2.46 9.90
C GLY A 247 6.48 1.37 8.97
N LEU A 248 7.28 0.32 8.82
CA LEU A 248 6.98 -0.82 7.96
C LEU A 248 7.31 -2.12 8.67
N GLY A 249 6.33 -3.00 8.80
CA GLY A 249 6.48 -4.39 9.23
C GLY A 249 6.48 -5.33 8.03
N LEU A 250 7.36 -6.31 8.04
CA LEU A 250 7.38 -7.39 7.05
C LEU A 250 7.23 -8.71 7.78
N ILE A 251 6.38 -9.59 7.25
CA ILE A 251 6.18 -10.96 7.76
C ILE A 251 6.31 -11.90 6.57
N HIS A 252 7.37 -12.70 6.55
CA HIS A 252 7.58 -13.73 5.54
C HIS A 252 7.08 -15.08 6.07
N LYS A 253 6.29 -15.77 5.24
CA LYS A 253 5.81 -17.11 5.53
C LYS A 253 6.80 -18.12 4.96
N PRO A 254 7.43 -18.98 5.80
CA PRO A 254 8.36 -19.97 5.30
C PRO A 254 7.75 -20.90 4.23
N THR A 255 8.60 -21.46 3.39
CA THR A 255 8.18 -22.41 2.32
C THR A 255 7.87 -23.80 2.83
N GLY A 256 8.13 -24.11 4.10
CA GLY A 256 8.00 -25.42 4.73
C GLY A 256 9.28 -26.22 4.69
#